data_52b70f0b68ba54ee6ac5de916c30de7c
#
_entry.id   52b70f0b68ba54ee6ac5de916c30de7c
#
_cell.length_a   1.000
_cell.length_b   1.000
_cell.length_c   1.000
_cell.angle_alpha   90.00
_cell.angle_beta   90.00
_cell.angle_gamma   90.00
#
_symmetry.space_group_name_H-M   'P 1'
#
loop_
_entity.id
_entity.type
_entity.pdbx_description
1 polymer ?
#
loop_
_entity_poly.entity_id
_entity_poly.type
_entity_poly.pdbx_seq_one_letter_code
_entity_poly.pdbx_strand_id
1 'polypeptide(L)'
;GNGYASVDKTDLLLPKPQRDRMEAVASVGKPVILCLMTGSAMDLRYPAEHFNAVVQLWYPGARGGRNAAEILFGAVSPSGKLPVTFYEDSDRLPEFTDYRMAGRTYRYMEEKAQYPFGFGLTYGDVAVTAAEAVGTGREEMSVKVTLQNKGLYDTDDVVQIYIKNTDSAYALKNPA
;
A
#
# COMPACT_ATOMS: atom_id res chain seq x y z
N GLY A 1 16.35 4.60 6.21
CA GLY A 1 15.52 5.79 6.14
C GLY A 1 16.22 6.93 6.86
N ASN A 2 16.52 7.98 6.14
CA ASN A 2 17.08 9.19 6.74
C ASN A 2 15.94 9.94 7.42
N GLY A 3 15.56 9.48 8.60
CA GLY A 3 14.48 10.05 9.39
C GLY A 3 14.88 11.28 10.19
N TYR A 4 15.59 12.21 9.59
CA TYR A 4 15.73 13.54 10.19
C TYR A 4 14.63 14.42 9.65
N ALA A 5 13.74 14.86 10.52
CA ALA A 5 12.62 15.76 10.23
C ALA A 5 13.00 17.11 9.62
N SER A 6 14.27 17.36 9.41
CA SER A 6 14.81 18.61 8.84
C SER A 6 15.30 18.49 7.39
N VAL A 7 15.34 17.26 6.83
CA VAL A 7 15.78 17.06 5.44
C VAL A 7 14.86 16.02 4.79
N ASP A 8 13.95 16.50 3.96
CA ASP A 8 13.08 15.63 3.16
C ASP A 8 13.88 14.90 2.08
N LYS A 9 13.40 13.72 1.70
CA LYS A 9 13.97 12.98 0.57
C LYS A 9 13.71 13.77 -0.72
N THR A 10 14.72 13.84 -1.57
CA THR A 10 14.61 14.45 -2.89
C THR A 10 14.05 13.49 -3.95
N ASP A 11 14.05 12.19 -3.65
CA ASP A 11 13.54 11.13 -4.51
C ASP A 11 12.94 9.99 -3.70
N LEU A 12 12.39 8.98 -4.38
CA LEU A 12 11.83 7.77 -3.78
C LEU A 12 12.81 6.59 -3.75
N LEU A 13 14.04 6.78 -4.19
CA LEU A 13 15.02 5.70 -4.30
C LEU A 13 15.52 5.24 -2.93
N LEU A 14 15.80 3.95 -2.83
CA LEU A 14 16.63 3.42 -1.76
C LEU A 14 18.08 3.93 -1.91
N PRO A 15 18.82 4.13 -0.81
CA PRO A 15 20.22 4.52 -0.87
C PRO A 15 21.04 3.59 -1.77
N LYS A 16 22.01 4.15 -2.51
CA LYS A 16 22.80 3.38 -3.48
C LYS A 16 23.39 2.08 -2.92
N PRO A 17 24.01 2.04 -1.71
CA PRO A 17 24.54 0.79 -1.16
C PRO A 17 23.47 -0.31 -0.94
N GLN A 18 22.22 0.08 -0.69
CA GLN A 18 21.11 -0.87 -0.55
C GLN A 18 20.68 -1.38 -1.92
N ARG A 19 20.63 -0.53 -2.95
CA ARG A 19 20.34 -0.94 -4.32
C ARG A 19 21.42 -1.89 -4.87
N ASP A 20 22.69 -1.56 -4.70
CA ASP A 20 23.81 -2.43 -5.10
C ASP A 20 23.72 -3.82 -4.43
N ARG A 21 23.30 -3.84 -3.14
CA ARG A 21 23.09 -5.10 -2.42
C ARG A 21 21.90 -5.90 -2.98
N MET A 22 20.81 -5.24 -3.33
CA MET A 22 19.65 -5.91 -3.93
C MET A 22 20.04 -6.57 -5.27
N GLU A 23 20.80 -5.86 -6.11
CA GLU A 23 21.30 -6.39 -7.38
C GLU A 23 22.23 -7.61 -7.15
N ALA A 24 23.15 -7.51 -6.21
CA ALA A 24 24.06 -8.60 -5.88
C ALA A 24 23.31 -9.84 -5.34
N VAL A 25 22.29 -9.64 -4.51
CA VAL A 25 21.49 -10.76 -4.00
C VAL A 25 20.62 -11.38 -5.09
N ALA A 26 20.01 -10.56 -5.94
CA ALA A 26 19.20 -11.06 -7.07
C ALA A 26 20.04 -11.94 -8.03
N SER A 27 21.30 -11.58 -8.26
CA SER A 27 22.20 -12.32 -9.16
C SER A 27 22.56 -13.74 -8.70
N VAL A 28 22.30 -14.09 -7.44
CA VAL A 28 22.58 -15.43 -6.88
C VAL A 28 21.61 -16.49 -7.41
N GLY A 29 20.47 -16.09 -7.97
CA GLY A 29 19.48 -17.02 -8.53
C GLY A 29 18.75 -17.86 -7.48
N LYS A 30 18.64 -17.37 -6.24
CA LYS A 30 17.86 -18.00 -5.16
C LYS A 30 16.59 -17.18 -4.91
N PRO A 31 15.52 -17.77 -4.35
CA PRO A 31 14.37 -17.01 -3.92
C PRO A 31 14.75 -15.90 -2.94
N VAL A 32 14.29 -14.69 -3.21
CA VAL A 32 14.58 -13.50 -2.40
C VAL A 32 13.28 -12.86 -1.93
N ILE A 33 13.24 -12.53 -0.65
CA ILE A 33 12.16 -11.77 -0.03
C ILE A 33 12.76 -10.48 0.53
N LEU A 34 12.26 -9.34 0.08
CA LEU A 34 12.64 -8.04 0.64
C LEU A 34 11.76 -7.71 1.84
N CYS A 35 12.35 -7.58 3.01
CA CYS A 35 11.71 -7.00 4.19
C CYS A 35 12.11 -5.53 4.30
N LEU A 36 11.19 -4.63 3.97
CA LEU A 36 11.44 -3.20 3.90
C LEU A 36 10.97 -2.51 5.17
N MET A 37 11.90 -1.85 5.87
CA MET A 37 11.62 -1.06 7.07
C MET A 37 11.82 0.43 6.75
N THR A 38 10.76 1.08 6.30
CA THR A 38 10.77 2.51 5.96
C THR A 38 9.49 3.17 6.42
N GLY A 39 9.55 4.46 6.76
CA GLY A 39 8.39 5.24 7.18
C GLY A 39 7.63 5.93 6.05
N SER A 40 8.02 5.70 4.79
CA SER A 40 7.41 6.35 3.63
C SER A 40 7.47 5.45 2.40
N ALA A 41 6.72 5.82 1.37
CA ALA A 41 6.79 5.17 0.07
C ALA A 41 8.21 5.23 -0.51
N MET A 42 8.60 4.15 -1.17
CA MET A 42 9.87 3.99 -1.87
C MET A 42 9.59 3.47 -3.29
N ASP A 43 10.53 3.71 -4.19
CA ASP A 43 10.53 3.05 -5.50
C ASP A 43 10.84 1.56 -5.32
N LEU A 44 9.87 0.73 -5.64
CA LEU A 44 9.94 -0.73 -5.51
C LEU A 44 9.90 -1.44 -6.87
N ARG A 45 10.17 -0.73 -7.98
CA ARG A 45 10.17 -1.33 -9.32
C ARG A 45 11.15 -2.47 -9.42
N TYR A 46 12.40 -2.24 -9.01
CA TYR A 46 13.44 -3.27 -9.05
C TYR A 46 13.08 -4.51 -8.22
N PRO A 47 12.74 -4.41 -6.92
CA PRO A 47 12.35 -5.60 -6.16
C PRO A 47 11.04 -6.24 -6.64
N ALA A 48 10.10 -5.49 -7.19
CA ALA A 48 8.87 -6.06 -7.74
C ALA A 48 9.14 -6.95 -8.97
N GLU A 49 10.18 -6.64 -9.74
CA GLU A 49 10.56 -7.38 -10.94
C GLU A 49 11.49 -8.57 -10.64
N HIS A 50 12.40 -8.42 -9.67
CA HIS A 50 13.50 -9.36 -9.45
C HIS A 50 13.37 -10.22 -8.20
N PHE A 51 12.49 -9.88 -7.26
CA PHE A 51 12.33 -10.62 -6.01
C PHE A 51 10.99 -11.37 -5.97
N ASN A 52 10.96 -12.44 -5.19
CA ASN A 52 9.77 -13.30 -5.09
C ASN A 52 8.68 -12.67 -4.22
N ALA A 53 9.03 -11.82 -3.26
CA ALA A 53 8.09 -11.08 -2.44
C ALA A 53 8.72 -9.81 -1.86
N VAL A 54 7.86 -8.84 -1.56
CA VAL A 54 8.19 -7.61 -0.83
C VAL A 54 7.25 -7.47 0.35
N VAL A 55 7.80 -7.35 1.56
CA VAL A 55 7.05 -7.14 2.80
C VAL A 55 7.38 -5.77 3.36
N GLN A 56 6.41 -4.87 3.37
CA GLN A 56 6.54 -3.55 3.97
C GLN A 56 6.25 -3.65 5.48
N LEU A 57 7.26 -3.48 6.30
CA LEU A 57 7.17 -3.62 7.75
C LEU A 57 7.00 -2.28 8.48
N TRP A 58 7.12 -1.16 7.79
CA TRP A 58 7.10 0.18 8.40
C TRP A 58 8.13 0.31 9.52
N TYR A 59 7.69 0.75 10.70
CA TYR A 59 8.47 0.78 11.93
C TYR A 59 7.96 -0.29 12.90
N PRO A 60 8.44 -1.53 12.81
CA PRO A 60 7.79 -2.70 13.41
C PRO A 60 7.95 -2.80 14.93
N GLY A 61 8.68 -1.88 15.57
CA GLY A 61 8.88 -1.86 17.02
C GLY A 61 9.73 -3.00 17.57
N ALA A 62 9.70 -3.19 18.88
CA ALA A 62 10.58 -4.12 19.60
C ALA A 62 10.38 -5.60 19.21
N ARG A 63 9.19 -5.98 18.75
CA ARG A 63 8.88 -7.36 18.32
C ARG A 63 8.93 -7.54 16.80
N GLY A 64 9.44 -6.57 16.06
CA GLY A 64 9.40 -6.55 14.60
C GLY A 64 10.03 -7.78 13.95
N GLY A 65 11.16 -8.24 14.45
CA GLY A 65 11.80 -9.46 13.93
C GLY A 65 10.95 -10.71 14.11
N ARG A 66 10.29 -10.85 15.26
CA ARG A 66 9.36 -11.96 15.52
C ARG A 66 8.15 -11.88 14.57
N ASN A 67 7.51 -10.72 14.49
CA ASN A 67 6.34 -10.53 13.65
C ASN A 67 6.67 -10.80 12.17
N ALA A 68 7.82 -10.33 11.69
CA ALA A 68 8.29 -10.63 10.35
C ALA A 68 8.47 -12.14 10.12
N ALA A 69 9.10 -12.84 11.08
CA ALA A 69 9.28 -14.29 11.00
C ALA A 69 7.93 -15.04 10.97
N GLU A 70 6.99 -14.67 11.84
CA GLU A 70 5.65 -15.29 11.87
C GLU A 70 4.92 -15.16 10.53
N ILE A 71 5.06 -14.01 9.85
CA ILE A 71 4.52 -13.82 8.50
C ILE A 71 5.30 -14.68 7.49
N LEU A 72 6.63 -14.58 7.45
CA LEU A 72 7.45 -15.26 6.45
C LEU A 72 7.34 -16.80 6.51
N PHE A 73 7.14 -17.35 7.70
CA PHE A 73 6.96 -18.80 7.91
C PHE A 73 5.49 -19.23 7.95
N GLY A 74 4.54 -18.35 7.67
CA GLY A 74 3.13 -18.66 7.53
C GLY A 74 2.40 -18.95 8.85
N ALA A 75 2.97 -18.58 9.99
CA ALA A 75 2.29 -18.68 11.29
C ALA A 75 1.16 -17.65 11.41
N VAL A 76 1.28 -16.51 10.74
CA VAL A 76 0.29 -15.43 10.67
C VAL A 76 0.15 -14.99 9.23
N SER A 77 -1.08 -14.84 8.76
CA SER A 77 -1.34 -14.27 7.43
C SER A 77 -1.17 -12.76 7.46
N PRO A 78 -0.47 -12.15 6.49
CA PRO A 78 -0.46 -10.69 6.37
C PRO A 78 -1.87 -10.20 6.00
N SER A 79 -2.29 -9.13 6.63
CA SER A 79 -3.62 -8.51 6.40
C SER A 79 -3.54 -7.00 6.24
N GLY A 80 -2.36 -6.42 6.43
CA GLY A 80 -2.13 -4.99 6.32
C GLY A 80 -2.36 -4.47 4.90
N LYS A 81 -2.99 -3.30 4.81
CA LYS A 81 -3.16 -2.55 3.55
C LYS A 81 -2.37 -1.26 3.60
N LEU A 82 -1.85 -0.83 2.46
CA LEU A 82 -1.06 0.40 2.38
C LEU A 82 -1.90 1.61 2.76
N PRO A 83 -1.47 2.40 3.75
CA PRO A 83 -2.17 3.63 4.15
C PRO A 83 -1.77 4.84 3.30
N VAL A 84 -0.94 4.64 2.28
CA VAL A 84 -0.46 5.67 1.35
C VAL A 84 -0.32 5.09 -0.05
N THR A 85 -0.27 5.96 -1.05
CA THR A 85 0.02 5.59 -2.44
C THR A 85 1.53 5.47 -2.64
N PHE A 86 1.99 4.36 -3.21
CA PHE A 86 3.35 4.19 -3.71
C PHE A 86 3.40 4.59 -5.17
N TYR A 87 4.16 5.63 -5.48
CA TYR A 87 4.36 6.12 -6.84
C TYR A 87 5.47 5.32 -7.54
N GLU A 88 5.43 5.26 -8.86
CA GLU A 88 6.49 4.62 -9.63
C GLU A 88 7.82 5.37 -9.52
N ASP A 89 7.76 6.70 -9.66
CA ASP A 89 8.92 7.58 -9.46
C ASP A 89 8.49 8.96 -8.94
N SER A 90 9.48 9.77 -8.55
CA SER A 90 9.26 11.13 -8.07
C SER A 90 9.07 12.15 -9.19
N ASP A 91 9.53 11.85 -10.41
CA ASP A 91 9.58 12.81 -11.52
C ASP A 91 8.19 13.12 -12.08
N ARG A 92 7.23 12.24 -11.79
CA ARG A 92 5.82 12.41 -12.18
C ARG A 92 4.97 13.11 -11.14
N LEU A 93 5.55 13.43 -9.98
CA LEU A 93 4.84 14.17 -8.95
C LEU A 93 4.81 15.66 -9.28
N PRO A 94 3.71 16.36 -8.96
CA PRO A 94 3.71 17.82 -8.99
C PRO A 94 4.80 18.42 -8.10
N GLU A 95 5.22 19.63 -8.42
CA GLU A 95 6.21 20.38 -7.63
C GLU A 95 5.92 20.30 -6.13
N PHE A 96 6.97 20.13 -5.32
CA PHE A 96 6.84 19.93 -3.87
C PHE A 96 6.09 21.07 -3.18
N THR A 97 6.23 22.28 -3.67
CA THR A 97 5.54 23.48 -3.16
C THR A 97 4.11 23.64 -3.65
N ASP A 98 3.65 22.81 -4.57
CA ASP A 98 2.26 22.80 -5.02
C ASP A 98 1.40 21.96 -4.07
N TYR A 99 0.66 22.62 -3.19
CA TYR A 99 -0.23 22.01 -2.22
C TYR A 99 -1.63 21.68 -2.77
N ARG A 100 -1.89 21.94 -4.04
CA ARG A 100 -3.11 21.45 -4.70
C ARG A 100 -3.03 19.95 -4.81
N MET A 101 -4.13 19.27 -4.58
CA MET A 101 -4.16 17.79 -4.60
C MET A 101 -4.19 17.19 -6.01
N ALA A 102 -4.33 18.01 -7.04
CA ALA A 102 -4.34 17.55 -8.44
C ALA A 102 -3.09 16.73 -8.77
N GLY A 103 -3.26 15.58 -9.38
CA GLY A 103 -2.17 14.66 -9.73
C GLY A 103 -1.54 13.92 -8.54
N ARG A 104 -2.09 14.07 -7.31
CA ARG A 104 -1.55 13.43 -6.11
C ARG A 104 -2.48 12.35 -5.59
N THR A 105 -1.91 11.31 -4.99
CA THR A 105 -2.58 10.19 -4.34
C THR A 105 -3.55 9.43 -5.26
N TYR A 106 -4.01 8.26 -4.80
CA TYR A 106 -4.98 7.44 -5.51
C TYR A 106 -6.27 8.17 -5.93
N ARG A 107 -6.60 9.30 -5.26
CA ARG A 107 -7.84 10.05 -5.51
C ARG A 107 -7.79 10.96 -6.73
N TYR A 108 -6.61 11.48 -7.06
CA TYR A 108 -6.46 12.55 -8.06
C TYR A 108 -5.40 12.24 -9.11
N MET A 109 -4.74 11.07 -9.03
CA MET A 109 -3.82 10.61 -10.07
C MET A 109 -4.61 10.17 -11.29
N GLU A 110 -4.13 10.56 -12.45
CA GLU A 110 -4.59 10.04 -13.74
C GLU A 110 -3.81 8.80 -14.15
N GLU A 111 -2.58 8.68 -13.68
CA GLU A 111 -1.68 7.58 -13.96
C GLU A 111 -1.80 6.47 -12.90
N LYS A 112 -1.36 5.27 -13.29
CA LYS A 112 -1.34 4.12 -12.39
C LYS A 112 -0.26 4.29 -11.31
N ALA A 113 -0.64 4.15 -10.06
CA ALA A 113 0.32 4.01 -8.97
C ALA A 113 1.08 2.67 -9.06
N GLN A 114 2.31 2.60 -8.58
CA GLN A 114 3.01 1.34 -8.42
C GLN A 114 2.23 0.40 -7.49
N TYR A 115 1.86 0.92 -6.31
CA TYR A 115 0.90 0.28 -5.41
C TYR A 115 -0.07 1.34 -4.88
N PRO A 116 -1.36 1.20 -5.14
CA PRO A 116 -2.33 2.18 -4.67
C PRO A 116 -2.57 2.10 -3.17
N PHE A 117 -3.12 3.16 -2.59
CA PHE A 117 -3.71 3.13 -1.27
C PHE A 117 -4.65 1.93 -1.13
N GLY A 118 -4.57 1.23 -0.01
CA GLY A 118 -5.40 0.05 0.24
C GLY A 118 -4.88 -1.24 -0.38
N PHE A 119 -3.78 -1.22 -1.14
CA PHE A 119 -3.16 -2.44 -1.65
C PHE A 119 -2.52 -3.25 -0.52
N GLY A 120 -2.65 -4.57 -0.59
CA GLY A 120 -2.00 -5.53 0.29
C GLY A 120 -2.51 -6.94 0.03
N LEU A 121 -1.58 -7.88 -0.02
CA LEU A 121 -1.87 -9.30 -0.21
C LEU A 121 -2.06 -10.00 1.13
N THR A 122 -2.75 -11.14 1.11
CA THR A 122 -2.98 -12.02 2.24
C THR A 122 -2.77 -13.48 1.82
N TYR A 123 -2.57 -14.39 2.75
CA TYR A 123 -2.53 -15.84 2.46
C TYR A 123 -3.94 -16.44 2.37
N GLY A 124 -4.96 -15.71 2.82
CA GLY A 124 -6.35 -16.06 2.60
C GLY A 124 -6.83 -15.70 1.20
N ASP A 125 -8.07 -16.05 0.92
CA ASP A 125 -8.81 -15.66 -0.29
C ASP A 125 -10.13 -15.01 0.14
N VAL A 126 -10.06 -13.75 0.55
CA VAL A 126 -11.20 -13.00 1.07
C VAL A 126 -11.89 -12.28 -0.08
N ALA A 127 -13.18 -12.53 -0.21
CA ALA A 127 -14.03 -11.88 -1.19
C ALA A 127 -15.23 -11.20 -0.53
N VAL A 128 -15.60 -10.03 -1.03
CA VAL A 128 -16.89 -9.42 -0.74
C VAL A 128 -17.97 -10.18 -1.53
N THR A 129 -18.87 -10.88 -0.82
CA THR A 129 -19.94 -11.66 -1.45
C THR A 129 -21.26 -10.91 -1.52
N ALA A 130 -21.47 -9.92 -0.66
CA ALA A 130 -22.60 -9.01 -0.70
C ALA A 130 -22.23 -7.66 -0.07
N ALA A 131 -22.83 -6.61 -0.59
CA ALA A 131 -22.78 -5.28 0.01
C ALA A 131 -24.16 -4.63 -0.15
N GLU A 132 -24.69 -4.12 0.94
CA GLU A 132 -25.99 -3.45 1.00
C GLU A 132 -25.86 -2.13 1.73
N ALA A 133 -26.32 -1.04 1.12
CA ALA A 133 -26.38 0.26 1.75
C ALA A 133 -27.84 0.58 2.07
N VAL A 134 -28.15 0.84 3.33
CA VAL A 134 -29.48 1.18 3.80
C VAL A 134 -29.45 2.58 4.39
N GLY A 135 -30.19 3.49 3.79
CA GLY A 135 -30.38 4.84 4.33
C GLY A 135 -31.33 4.80 5.52
N THR A 136 -30.86 5.28 6.67
CA THR A 136 -31.68 5.40 7.89
C THR A 136 -32.26 6.81 8.08
N GLY A 137 -31.96 7.71 7.13
CA GLY A 137 -32.42 9.11 7.12
C GLY A 137 -31.54 9.97 6.21
N ARG A 138 -31.66 11.30 6.36
CA ARG A 138 -30.86 12.24 5.56
C ARG A 138 -29.39 12.32 5.98
N GLU A 139 -29.06 11.91 7.19
CA GLU A 139 -27.74 12.11 7.80
C GLU A 139 -27.02 10.80 8.15
N GLU A 140 -27.71 9.67 8.07
CA GLU A 140 -27.15 8.37 8.42
C GLU A 140 -27.32 7.35 7.29
N MET A 141 -26.28 6.58 7.06
CA MET A 141 -26.25 5.45 6.15
C MET A 141 -25.58 4.26 6.84
N SER A 142 -26.25 3.13 6.85
CA SER A 142 -25.65 1.85 7.25
C SER A 142 -25.19 1.09 6.02
N VAL A 143 -23.97 0.58 6.06
CA VAL A 143 -23.46 -0.31 5.02
C VAL A 143 -23.17 -1.67 5.63
N LYS A 144 -23.90 -2.70 5.15
CA LYS A 144 -23.68 -4.08 5.54
C LYS A 144 -22.85 -4.77 4.46
N VAL A 145 -21.68 -5.29 4.85
CA VAL A 145 -20.79 -6.02 3.94
C VAL A 145 -20.67 -7.45 4.43
N THR A 146 -20.84 -8.41 3.53
CA THR A 146 -20.62 -9.83 3.80
C THR A 146 -19.31 -10.25 3.15
N LEU A 147 -18.41 -10.77 3.98
CA LEU A 147 -17.12 -11.31 3.54
C LEU A 147 -17.14 -12.82 3.62
N GLN A 148 -16.47 -13.46 2.69
CA GLN A 148 -16.19 -14.90 2.71
C GLN A 148 -14.72 -15.12 2.46
N ASN A 149 -14.05 -15.83 3.36
CA ASN A 149 -12.73 -16.38 3.11
C ASN A 149 -12.88 -17.77 2.49
N LYS A 150 -12.41 -17.93 1.27
CA LYS A 150 -12.40 -19.20 0.52
C LYS A 150 -11.04 -19.90 0.59
N GLY A 151 -10.04 -19.21 1.15
CA GLY A 151 -8.68 -19.74 1.32
C GLY A 151 -8.56 -20.68 2.51
N LEU A 152 -7.39 -21.29 2.62
CA LEU A 152 -7.06 -22.26 3.67
C LEU A 152 -6.51 -21.61 4.94
N TYR A 153 -6.18 -20.32 4.89
CA TYR A 153 -5.55 -19.59 5.99
C TYR A 153 -6.53 -18.61 6.60
N ASP A 154 -6.59 -18.60 7.91
CA ASP A 154 -7.27 -17.52 8.63
C ASP A 154 -6.57 -16.20 8.38
N THR A 155 -7.34 -15.16 8.14
CA THR A 155 -6.81 -13.82 7.86
C THR A 155 -7.82 -12.74 8.20
N ASP A 156 -7.33 -11.55 8.48
CA ASP A 156 -8.12 -10.33 8.50
C ASP A 156 -8.08 -9.66 7.13
N ASP A 157 -9.07 -8.81 6.84
CA ASP A 157 -9.07 -7.95 5.67
C ASP A 157 -9.67 -6.58 6.00
N VAL A 158 -9.41 -5.59 5.15
CA VAL A 158 -9.89 -4.22 5.31
C VAL A 158 -10.89 -3.90 4.22
N VAL A 159 -12.11 -3.62 4.61
CA VAL A 159 -13.16 -3.12 3.71
C VAL A 159 -13.11 -1.61 3.66
N GLN A 160 -12.98 -1.07 2.46
CA GLN A 160 -13.01 0.37 2.22
C GLN A 160 -14.38 0.77 1.67
N ILE A 161 -15.00 1.76 2.29
CA ILE A 161 -16.30 2.29 1.88
C ILE A 161 -16.08 3.71 1.38
N TYR A 162 -16.51 3.99 0.17
CA TYR A 162 -16.36 5.29 -0.48
C TYR A 162 -17.71 5.93 -0.72
N ILE A 163 -17.77 7.24 -0.49
CA ILE A 163 -18.95 8.06 -0.78
C ILE A 163 -18.58 9.07 -1.85
N LYS A 164 -19.36 9.15 -2.90
CA LYS A 164 -19.22 10.13 -3.97
C LYS A 164 -20.45 11.01 -4.06
N ASN A 165 -20.26 12.33 -4.00
CA ASN A 165 -21.32 13.28 -4.34
C ASN A 165 -21.43 13.38 -5.86
N THR A 166 -22.56 12.98 -6.42
CA THR A 166 -22.83 13.00 -7.87
C THR A 166 -23.49 14.29 -8.35
N ASP A 167 -23.94 15.15 -7.44
CA ASP A 167 -24.78 16.31 -7.76
C ASP A 167 -23.97 17.62 -7.91
N SER A 168 -22.65 17.58 -7.72
CA SER A 168 -21.81 18.76 -7.83
C SER A 168 -20.99 18.77 -9.12
N ALA A 169 -20.65 19.98 -9.58
CA ALA A 169 -19.75 20.17 -10.74
C ALA A 169 -18.35 19.58 -10.50
N TYR A 170 -17.99 19.31 -9.26
CA TYR A 170 -16.73 18.68 -8.87
C TYR A 170 -16.80 17.15 -8.84
N ALA A 171 -18.00 16.57 -8.90
CA ALA A 171 -18.20 15.12 -8.81
C ALA A 171 -17.50 14.37 -9.96
N LEU A 172 -17.40 14.97 -11.12
CA LEU A 172 -16.71 14.40 -12.29
C LEU A 172 -15.18 14.40 -12.13
N LYS A 173 -14.63 15.29 -11.28
CA LYS A 173 -13.20 15.45 -11.07
C LYS A 173 -12.68 14.68 -9.84
N ASN A 174 -13.57 14.26 -8.97
CA ASN A 174 -13.22 13.51 -7.77
C ASN A 174 -13.68 12.06 -7.94
N PRO A 175 -12.77 11.08 -7.94
CA PRO A 175 -13.12 9.68 -8.17
C PRO A 175 -14.01 9.10 -7.07
N ALA A 176 -13.78 9.45 -5.81
CA ALA A 176 -14.63 9.09 -4.67
C ALA A 176 -14.23 9.89 -3.42
#